data_0b901b615b6c50dc9773bece475e778e
#
_entry.id   0b901b615b6c50dc9773bece475e778e
#
_cell.length_a   1.000
_cell.length_b   1.000
_cell.length_c   1.000
_cell.angle_alpha   90.00
_cell.angle_beta   90.00
_cell.angle_gamma   90.00
#
_symmetry.space_group_name_H-M   'P 1'
#
loop_
_entity.id
_entity.type
_entity.pdbx_description
1 polymer ?
#
loop_
_entity_poly.entity_id
_entity_poly.type
_entity_poly.pdbx_seq_one_letter_code
_entity_poly.pdbx_strand_id
1 'polypeptide(L)'
;MKAKQCVAVVMMTWTLCAAAWAGGPNVKLGIDVLREDGFKLLDGKRVGLITNPTGVSGDLKSTVDLLHNAANVKLVALYGPEHGVRGDAYAGDKVESGTDPATKLPVYSLYGATRQPTAEMLDGLDTLVFDIQDIGSRSYTFISTMTV
;
A
#
# COMPACT_ATOMS: atom_id res chain seq x y z
N MET A 1 49.56 11.79 -28.21
CA MET A 1 49.54 11.21 -26.83
C MET A 1 48.49 11.83 -25.88
N LYS A 2 47.96 13.05 -26.17
CA LYS A 2 47.06 13.73 -25.20
C LYS A 2 45.58 13.31 -25.29
N ALA A 3 45.08 12.86 -26.43
CA ALA A 3 43.68 12.48 -26.59
C ALA A 3 43.27 11.16 -25.94
N LYS A 4 44.16 10.18 -25.88
CA LYS A 4 43.92 8.88 -25.25
C LYS A 4 43.84 8.93 -23.69
N GLN A 5 44.55 9.86 -23.07
CA GLN A 5 44.52 10.06 -21.62
C GLN A 5 43.25 10.74 -21.16
N CYS A 6 42.68 11.69 -21.95
CA CYS A 6 41.40 12.34 -21.59
C CYS A 6 40.21 11.38 -21.64
N VAL A 7 40.17 10.43 -22.58
CA VAL A 7 39.08 9.45 -22.70
C VAL A 7 39.10 8.48 -21.51
N ALA A 8 40.30 8.04 -21.04
CA ALA A 8 40.40 7.16 -19.89
C ALA A 8 39.93 7.83 -18.58
N VAL A 9 40.23 9.11 -18.38
CA VAL A 9 39.82 9.85 -17.18
C VAL A 9 38.29 10.09 -17.18
N VAL A 10 37.66 10.40 -18.33
CA VAL A 10 36.22 10.57 -18.44
C VAL A 10 35.47 9.25 -18.19
N MET A 11 35.96 8.12 -18.72
CA MET A 11 35.35 6.82 -18.45
C MET A 11 35.47 6.42 -16.97
N MET A 12 36.59 6.72 -16.32
CA MET A 12 36.83 6.38 -14.91
C MET A 12 35.94 7.20 -13.96
N THR A 13 35.66 8.46 -14.30
CA THR A 13 34.73 9.31 -13.52
C THR A 13 33.27 8.87 -13.65
N TRP A 14 32.84 8.40 -14.83
CA TRP A 14 31.48 7.87 -15.03
C TRP A 14 31.25 6.55 -14.29
N THR A 15 32.26 5.68 -14.21
CA THR A 15 32.15 4.41 -13.46
C THR A 15 32.08 4.65 -11.96
N LEU A 16 32.76 5.67 -11.43
CA LEU A 16 32.69 6.03 -10.02
C LEU A 16 31.34 6.67 -9.62
N CYS A 17 30.73 7.46 -10.50
CA CYS A 17 29.37 8.00 -10.25
C CYS A 17 28.28 6.91 -10.28
N ALA A 18 28.39 5.89 -11.13
CA ALA A 18 27.43 4.80 -11.18
C ALA A 18 27.47 3.90 -9.91
N ALA A 19 28.65 3.74 -9.29
CA ALA A 19 28.79 2.96 -8.06
C ALA A 19 28.23 3.66 -6.81
N ALA A 20 28.16 5.00 -6.80
CA ALA A 20 27.64 5.77 -5.67
C ALA A 20 26.09 5.73 -5.55
N TRP A 21 25.39 5.26 -6.57
CA TRP A 21 23.91 5.13 -6.56
C TRP A 21 23.41 3.73 -6.16
N ALA A 22 24.29 2.77 -5.97
CA ALA A 22 23.93 1.37 -5.70
C ALA A 22 23.72 1.05 -4.20
N GLY A 23 23.71 2.03 -3.30
CA GLY A 23 23.70 1.77 -1.86
C GLY A 23 22.92 2.79 -1.02
N GLY A 24 21.73 3.20 -1.46
CA GLY A 24 20.80 3.86 -0.55
C GLY A 24 20.33 2.90 0.57
N PRO A 25 19.94 3.42 1.75
CA PRO A 25 19.40 2.57 2.80
C PRO A 25 18.25 1.75 2.23
N ASN A 26 18.30 0.43 2.36
CA ASN A 26 17.26 -0.47 1.90
C ASN A 26 16.06 -0.32 2.86
N VAL A 27 15.16 0.62 2.56
CA VAL A 27 13.94 0.84 3.35
C VAL A 27 12.98 -0.29 3.04
N LYS A 28 12.61 -1.08 4.05
CA LYS A 28 11.58 -2.08 3.94
C LYS A 28 10.22 -1.46 4.25
N LEU A 29 9.24 -1.70 3.40
CA LEU A 29 7.85 -1.32 3.64
C LEU A 29 7.26 -2.19 4.75
N GLY A 30 6.27 -1.68 5.49
CA GLY A 30 5.61 -2.43 6.55
C GLY A 30 5.00 -3.73 6.06
N ILE A 31 4.40 -3.72 4.87
CA ILE A 31 3.83 -4.93 4.24
C ILE A 31 4.92 -5.97 3.87
N ASP A 32 6.12 -5.53 3.47
CA ASP A 32 7.23 -6.45 3.19
C ASP A 32 7.74 -7.11 4.47
N VAL A 33 7.87 -6.34 5.56
CA VAL A 33 8.24 -6.87 6.88
C VAL A 33 7.21 -7.87 7.37
N LEU A 34 5.92 -7.54 7.26
CA LEU A 34 4.81 -8.42 7.64
C LEU A 34 4.81 -9.72 6.82
N ARG A 35 5.07 -9.64 5.51
CA ARG A 35 5.19 -10.79 4.61
C ARG A 35 6.41 -11.67 4.94
N GLU A 36 7.57 -11.08 5.19
CA GLU A 36 8.79 -11.80 5.58
C GLU A 36 8.63 -12.56 6.89
N ASP A 37 7.87 -12.01 7.84
CA ASP A 37 7.51 -12.69 9.11
C ASP A 37 6.38 -13.72 8.97
N GLY A 38 5.93 -13.99 7.74
CA GLY A 38 4.85 -14.95 7.47
C GLY A 38 3.49 -14.51 7.98
N PHE A 39 3.23 -13.20 8.05
CA PHE A 39 1.97 -12.60 8.53
C PHE A 39 1.59 -13.02 9.96
N LYS A 40 2.53 -13.37 10.83
CA LYS A 40 2.27 -13.89 12.18
C LYS A 40 1.40 -12.98 13.05
N LEU A 41 1.54 -11.65 12.89
CA LEU A 41 0.69 -10.70 13.63
C LEU A 41 -0.80 -10.82 13.29
N LEU A 42 -1.12 -11.38 12.11
CA LEU A 42 -2.47 -11.55 11.61
C LEU A 42 -2.94 -13.00 11.64
N ASP A 43 -2.14 -13.91 12.20
CA ASP A 43 -2.42 -15.34 12.22
C ASP A 43 -3.76 -15.65 12.87
N GLY A 44 -4.61 -16.36 12.14
CA GLY A 44 -5.96 -16.74 12.55
C GLY A 44 -6.97 -15.60 12.69
N LYS A 45 -6.57 -14.34 12.53
CA LYS A 45 -7.42 -13.16 12.70
C LYS A 45 -8.33 -12.91 11.50
N ARG A 46 -9.50 -12.38 11.78
CA ARG A 46 -10.43 -11.83 10.79
C ARG A 46 -10.04 -10.36 10.55
N VAL A 47 -9.48 -10.10 9.39
CA VAL A 47 -8.82 -8.84 9.06
C VAL A 47 -9.69 -7.99 8.15
N GLY A 48 -9.89 -6.72 8.50
CA GLY A 48 -10.32 -5.66 7.59
C GLY A 48 -9.11 -4.87 7.09
N LEU A 49 -9.08 -4.50 5.82
CA LEU A 49 -7.99 -3.72 5.24
C LEU A 49 -8.48 -2.38 4.72
N ILE A 50 -7.96 -1.30 5.29
CA ILE A 50 -8.13 0.06 4.77
C ILE A 50 -6.96 0.33 3.83
N THR A 51 -7.22 0.51 2.55
CA THR A 51 -6.17 0.69 1.54
C THR A 51 -6.66 1.39 0.28
N ASN A 52 -5.73 1.80 -0.53
CA ASN A 52 -5.93 2.34 -1.88
C ASN A 52 -4.82 1.81 -2.82
N PRO A 53 -4.72 2.25 -4.09
CA PRO A 53 -3.69 1.77 -5.02
C PRO A 53 -2.24 1.95 -4.57
N THR A 54 -1.96 2.75 -3.55
CA THR A 54 -0.60 2.94 -3.02
C THR A 54 -0.20 1.87 -2.01
N GLY A 55 -1.16 1.07 -1.51
CA GLY A 55 -0.91 -0.08 -0.65
C GLY A 55 -0.31 -1.24 -1.43
N VAL A 56 0.99 -1.19 -1.63
CA VAL A 56 1.76 -2.17 -2.40
C VAL A 56 3.08 -2.50 -1.70
N SER A 57 3.57 -3.72 -1.92
CA SER A 57 4.90 -4.16 -1.50
C SER A 57 6.00 -3.54 -2.37
N GLY A 58 7.26 -3.71 -1.97
CA GLY A 58 8.43 -3.24 -2.73
C GLY A 58 8.54 -3.84 -4.13
N ASP A 59 7.93 -5.00 -4.39
CA ASP A 59 7.79 -5.63 -5.70
C ASP A 59 6.45 -5.31 -6.38
N LEU A 60 5.77 -4.24 -5.94
CA LEU A 60 4.53 -3.68 -6.49
C LEU A 60 3.33 -4.64 -6.46
N LYS A 61 3.30 -5.62 -5.57
CA LYS A 61 2.12 -6.46 -5.35
C LYS A 61 1.16 -5.76 -4.41
N SER A 62 -0.12 -5.75 -4.76
CA SER A 62 -1.17 -5.17 -3.93
C SER A 62 -1.24 -5.83 -2.56
N THR A 63 -1.32 -5.05 -1.50
CA THR A 63 -1.55 -5.53 -0.14
C THR A 63 -2.84 -6.33 -0.02
N VAL A 64 -3.89 -5.96 -0.77
CA VAL A 64 -5.13 -6.76 -0.86
C VAL A 64 -4.82 -8.18 -1.30
N ASP A 65 -4.06 -8.33 -2.40
CA ASP A 65 -3.78 -9.64 -2.97
C ASP A 65 -2.81 -10.45 -2.10
N LEU A 66 -1.85 -9.78 -1.46
CA LEU A 66 -0.93 -10.42 -0.52
C LEU A 66 -1.65 -11.00 0.70
N LEU A 67 -2.54 -10.22 1.34
CA LEU A 67 -3.29 -10.67 2.51
C LEU A 67 -4.37 -11.70 2.13
N HIS A 68 -5.03 -11.54 0.98
CA HIS A 68 -6.05 -12.48 0.52
C HIS A 68 -5.48 -13.88 0.23
N ASN A 69 -4.26 -13.95 -0.31
CA ASN A 69 -3.60 -15.21 -0.65
C ASN A 69 -2.78 -15.81 0.51
N ALA A 70 -2.65 -15.12 1.64
CA ALA A 70 -1.94 -15.63 2.80
C ALA A 70 -2.78 -16.72 3.50
N ALA A 71 -2.24 -17.94 3.62
CA ALA A 71 -2.97 -19.11 4.11
C ALA A 71 -3.43 -18.99 5.57
N ASN A 72 -2.74 -18.18 6.37
CA ASN A 72 -3.00 -17.99 7.79
C ASN A 72 -3.73 -16.68 8.11
N VAL A 73 -4.11 -15.87 7.10
CA VAL A 73 -4.86 -14.62 7.27
C VAL A 73 -6.26 -14.79 6.71
N LYS A 74 -7.26 -14.32 7.44
CA LYS A 74 -8.65 -14.27 6.97
C LYS A 74 -9.00 -12.81 6.62
N LEU A 75 -8.60 -12.36 5.43
CA LEU A 75 -9.07 -11.07 4.92
C LEU A 75 -10.57 -11.19 4.64
N VAL A 76 -11.39 -10.37 5.30
CA VAL A 76 -12.86 -10.49 5.25
C VAL A 76 -13.57 -9.24 4.73
N ALA A 77 -12.92 -8.09 4.78
CA ALA A 77 -13.49 -6.84 4.28
C ALA A 77 -12.40 -5.88 3.81
N LEU A 78 -12.75 -5.04 2.84
CA LEU A 78 -11.93 -3.95 2.31
C LEU A 78 -12.62 -2.61 2.58
N TYR A 79 -11.83 -1.58 2.84
CA TYR A 79 -12.31 -0.23 3.12
C TYR A 79 -11.60 0.75 2.21
N GLY A 80 -12.36 1.38 1.31
CA GLY A 80 -11.84 2.32 0.32
C GLY A 80 -11.97 3.78 0.78
N PRO A 81 -10.87 4.51 0.98
CA PRO A 81 -10.90 5.96 1.12
C PRO A 81 -11.14 6.62 -0.25
N GLU A 82 -10.85 7.91 -0.37
CA GLU A 82 -10.87 8.61 -1.65
C GLU A 82 -10.12 7.81 -2.73
N HIS A 83 -10.62 7.79 -3.94
CA HIS A 83 -10.21 6.98 -5.10
C HIS A 83 -10.56 5.48 -5.03
N GLY A 84 -11.07 4.97 -3.90
CA GLY A 84 -11.42 3.56 -3.76
C GLY A 84 -10.21 2.64 -3.57
N VAL A 85 -10.47 1.37 -3.30
CA VAL A 85 -9.45 0.35 -3.01
C VAL A 85 -8.56 0.06 -4.23
N ARG A 86 -9.13 0.06 -5.43
CA ARG A 86 -8.44 -0.26 -6.69
C ARG A 86 -8.14 0.98 -7.55
N GLY A 87 -8.53 2.20 -7.10
CA GLY A 87 -8.27 3.43 -7.83
C GLY A 87 -9.22 3.68 -9.01
N ASP A 88 -10.42 3.21 -8.90
CA ASP A 88 -11.48 3.28 -9.93
C ASP A 88 -12.34 4.53 -9.86
N ALA A 89 -12.14 5.39 -8.85
CA ALA A 89 -12.84 6.65 -8.69
C ALA A 89 -11.93 7.88 -8.93
N TYR A 90 -12.47 8.91 -9.59
CA TYR A 90 -11.75 10.18 -9.77
C TYR A 90 -11.70 10.99 -8.47
N ALA A 91 -10.75 11.94 -8.42
CA ALA A 91 -10.60 12.84 -7.28
C ALA A 91 -11.91 13.61 -7.00
N GLY A 92 -12.38 13.55 -5.76
CA GLY A 92 -13.61 14.22 -5.32
C GLY A 92 -14.89 13.46 -5.62
N ASP A 93 -14.87 12.40 -6.43
CA ASP A 93 -16.03 11.56 -6.66
C ASP A 93 -16.38 10.74 -5.41
N LYS A 94 -17.68 10.51 -5.23
CA LYS A 94 -18.13 9.59 -4.17
C LYS A 94 -17.75 8.18 -4.54
N VAL A 95 -17.10 7.49 -3.61
CA VAL A 95 -16.83 6.06 -3.72
C VAL A 95 -18.04 5.29 -3.20
N GLU A 96 -18.59 4.39 -3.98
CA GLU A 96 -19.68 3.52 -3.54
C GLU A 96 -19.16 2.23 -2.92
N SER A 97 -19.94 1.69 -1.98
CA SER A 97 -19.68 0.36 -1.43
C SER A 97 -20.08 -0.71 -2.44
N GLY A 98 -19.37 -1.84 -2.44
CA GLY A 98 -19.62 -2.89 -3.42
C GLY A 98 -18.87 -4.18 -3.10
N THR A 99 -18.40 -4.87 -4.14
CA THR A 99 -17.62 -6.10 -4.02
C THR A 99 -16.39 -6.00 -4.90
N ASP A 100 -15.23 -6.33 -4.34
CA ASP A 100 -13.98 -6.37 -5.12
C ASP A 100 -14.05 -7.50 -6.17
N PRO A 101 -13.85 -7.19 -7.45
CA PRO A 101 -14.04 -8.17 -8.51
C PRO A 101 -13.04 -9.32 -8.47
N ALA A 102 -11.84 -9.11 -7.90
CA ALA A 102 -10.79 -10.11 -7.82
C ALA A 102 -10.98 -11.06 -6.63
N THR A 103 -11.17 -10.51 -5.44
CA THR A 103 -11.25 -11.31 -4.19
C THR A 103 -12.65 -11.71 -3.79
N LYS A 104 -13.69 -11.07 -4.40
CA LYS A 104 -15.10 -11.22 -4.03
C LYS A 104 -15.45 -10.76 -2.61
N LEU A 105 -14.54 -10.03 -1.97
CA LEU A 105 -14.77 -9.47 -0.64
C LEU A 105 -15.65 -8.21 -0.71
N PRO A 106 -16.42 -7.94 0.35
CA PRO A 106 -17.13 -6.67 0.47
C PRO A 106 -16.16 -5.50 0.53
N VAL A 107 -16.48 -4.44 -0.19
CA VAL A 107 -15.78 -3.15 -0.17
C VAL A 107 -16.70 -2.11 0.44
N TYR A 108 -16.30 -1.56 1.57
CA TYR A 108 -17.00 -0.46 2.22
C TYR A 108 -16.34 0.87 1.87
N SER A 109 -17.15 1.84 1.48
CA SER A 109 -16.66 3.17 1.19
C SER A 109 -16.48 3.98 2.47
N LEU A 110 -15.30 4.58 2.61
CA LEU A 110 -14.99 5.62 3.60
C LEU A 110 -14.87 7.01 2.93
N TYR A 111 -15.43 7.15 1.71
CA TYR A 111 -15.47 8.42 0.98
C TYR A 111 -16.80 8.59 0.23
N GLY A 112 -17.89 8.39 0.95
CA GLY A 112 -19.25 8.43 0.43
C GLY A 112 -20.23 8.95 1.47
N ALA A 113 -21.16 8.12 1.87
CA ALA A 113 -22.15 8.42 2.90
C ALA A 113 -21.52 8.56 4.30
N THR A 114 -20.44 7.84 4.56
CA THR A 114 -19.66 7.92 5.80
C THR A 114 -18.19 8.18 5.50
N ARG A 115 -17.46 8.71 6.50
CA ARG A 115 -16.02 8.92 6.47
C ARG A 115 -15.27 8.01 7.47
N GLN A 116 -16.03 7.23 8.23
CA GLN A 116 -15.52 6.27 9.20
C GLN A 116 -16.31 4.96 9.10
N PRO A 117 -15.71 3.82 9.42
CA PRO A 117 -16.44 2.56 9.47
C PRO A 117 -17.58 2.62 10.50
N THR A 118 -18.75 2.10 10.16
CA THR A 118 -19.85 1.90 11.12
C THR A 118 -19.64 0.62 11.92
N ALA A 119 -20.39 0.45 13.00
CA ALA A 119 -20.34 -0.77 13.81
C ALA A 119 -20.65 -2.02 12.97
N GLU A 120 -21.61 -1.92 12.05
CA GLU A 120 -22.00 -3.01 11.15
C GLU A 120 -20.87 -3.38 10.18
N MET A 121 -20.11 -2.39 9.70
CA MET A 121 -18.96 -2.63 8.81
C MET A 121 -17.81 -3.33 9.55
N LEU A 122 -17.72 -3.13 10.87
CA LEU A 122 -16.68 -3.70 11.72
C LEU A 122 -17.09 -5.03 12.35
N ASP A 123 -18.34 -5.45 12.18
CA ASP A 123 -18.85 -6.67 12.82
C ASP A 123 -18.03 -7.90 12.42
N GLY A 124 -17.65 -8.65 13.43
CA GLY A 124 -16.86 -9.88 13.25
C GLY A 124 -15.42 -9.66 12.81
N LEU A 125 -14.86 -8.45 12.91
CA LEU A 125 -13.43 -8.22 12.74
C LEU A 125 -12.67 -8.35 14.05
N ASP A 126 -11.46 -8.90 13.96
CA ASP A 126 -10.51 -8.93 15.08
C ASP A 126 -9.47 -7.80 14.96
N THR A 127 -9.19 -7.36 13.74
CA THR A 127 -8.09 -6.43 13.45
C THR A 127 -8.39 -5.60 12.20
N LEU A 128 -8.10 -4.31 12.26
CA LEU A 128 -8.00 -3.44 11.09
C LEU A 128 -6.51 -3.22 10.75
N VAL A 129 -6.18 -3.38 9.48
CA VAL A 129 -4.90 -3.00 8.91
C VAL A 129 -5.10 -1.74 8.09
N PHE A 130 -4.23 -0.76 8.27
CA PHE A 130 -4.18 0.45 7.45
C PHE A 130 -2.87 0.43 6.64
N ASP A 131 -3.00 0.40 5.32
CA ASP A 131 -1.84 0.42 4.41
C ASP A 131 -2.10 1.35 3.24
N ILE A 132 -1.69 2.60 3.40
CA ILE A 132 -1.79 3.68 2.43
C ILE A 132 -0.52 4.52 2.52
N GLN A 133 0.06 4.86 1.38
CA GLN A 133 1.16 5.81 1.31
C GLN A 133 0.60 7.23 1.42
N ASP A 134 0.79 7.88 2.57
CA ASP A 134 0.52 9.30 2.73
C ASP A 134 1.66 10.13 2.11
N ILE A 135 1.31 11.21 1.43
CA ILE A 135 2.29 12.09 0.77
C ILE A 135 2.79 13.24 1.65
N GLY A 136 2.34 13.31 2.91
CA GLY A 136 2.70 14.37 3.83
C GLY A 136 2.08 15.74 3.51
N SER A 137 1.01 15.76 2.71
CA SER A 137 0.28 16.99 2.36
C SER A 137 -1.05 17.08 3.10
N ARG A 138 -1.27 18.19 3.82
CA ARG A 138 -2.52 18.44 4.55
C ARG A 138 -3.78 18.46 3.68
N SER A 139 -3.65 18.69 2.37
CA SER A 139 -4.77 18.67 1.43
C SER A 139 -5.26 17.26 1.09
N TYR A 140 -4.47 16.24 1.40
CA TYR A 140 -4.85 14.84 1.20
C TYR A 140 -5.61 14.29 2.41
N THR A 141 -6.61 13.45 2.14
CA THR A 141 -7.58 12.97 3.14
C THR A 141 -7.16 11.68 3.84
N PHE A 142 -6.05 11.04 3.42
CA PHE A 142 -5.69 9.70 3.88
C PHE A 142 -5.35 9.63 5.36
N ILE A 143 -4.57 10.60 5.87
CA ILE A 143 -4.27 10.66 7.31
C ILE A 143 -5.54 10.89 8.16
N SER A 144 -6.52 11.64 7.63
CA SER A 144 -7.80 11.84 8.29
C SER A 144 -8.59 10.52 8.37
N THR A 145 -8.55 9.68 7.34
CA THR A 145 -9.17 8.35 7.34
C THR A 145 -8.57 7.43 8.41
N MET A 146 -7.27 7.60 8.74
CA MET A 146 -6.63 6.81 9.79
C MET A 146 -7.06 7.24 11.21
N THR A 147 -7.51 8.49 11.39
CA THR A 147 -7.75 9.09 12.71
C THR A 147 -9.22 9.11 13.15
N VAL A 148 -10.14 8.62 12.34
CA VAL A 148 -11.61 8.61 12.61
C VAL A 148 -12.16 7.24 13.07
#